data_cf95b338c5fe9a2edb5eabdc3294b04c
#
_entry.id   cf95b338c5fe9a2edb5eabdc3294b04c
#
_cell.length_a   1.000
_cell.length_b   1.000
_cell.length_c   1.000
_cell.angle_alpha   90.00
_cell.angle_beta   90.00
_cell.angle_gamma   90.00
#
_symmetry.space_group_name_H-M   'P 1'
#
loop_
_entity.id
_entity.type
_entity.pdbx_description
1 polymer ?
#
loop_
_entity_poly.entity_id
_entity_poly.type
_entity_poly.pdbx_seq_one_letter_code
_entity_poly.pdbx_strand_id
1 'polypeptide(L)'
;AYHRAPIGRNILYRLIEVSLKMNDIDEAMEYYNEFLEIAPNDSTQYVLKYKIRKAEQAPLEEQIRILEDYKEKEFTERWSYELAKLYYQAGDTKKCLDLCDEMVLWFSDGKYVMKALDIKNRMGMLTGKEKEKYDKQFIPNLKKVDEIVKQKAEAHDNENTETEEDTENEAEAEIALPDDDTPVIDSVDIDERDINGVE
;
A
#
# COMPACT_ATOMS: atom_id res chain seq x y z
N ALA A 1 10.76 -7.87 32.13
CA ALA A 1 10.37 -6.44 31.97
C ALA A 1 10.28 -6.00 30.50
N TYR A 2 10.98 -6.64 29.58
CA TYR A 2 10.97 -6.30 28.14
C TYR A 2 9.61 -6.53 27.46
N HIS A 3 8.83 -7.49 27.92
CA HIS A 3 7.61 -7.98 27.28
C HIS A 3 6.34 -7.15 27.55
N ARG A 4 6.41 -6.02 28.26
CA ARG A 4 5.21 -5.22 28.59
C ARG A 4 5.26 -3.77 28.10
N ALA A 5 6.31 -3.37 27.40
CA ALA A 5 6.43 -1.99 26.93
C ALA A 5 5.95 -1.83 25.48
N PRO A 6 5.34 -0.69 25.11
CA PRO A 6 5.01 -0.36 23.73
C PRO A 6 6.21 -0.49 22.78
N ILE A 7 7.42 -0.32 23.32
CA ILE A 7 8.71 -0.50 22.62
C ILE A 7 8.88 -1.93 22.10
N GLY A 8 8.55 -2.96 22.90
CA GLY A 8 8.69 -4.37 22.48
C GLY A 8 7.81 -4.70 21.26
N ARG A 9 6.56 -4.22 21.25
CA ARG A 9 5.63 -4.38 20.15
C ARG A 9 6.17 -3.78 18.83
N ASN A 10 6.68 -2.55 18.89
CA ASN A 10 7.21 -1.85 17.72
C ASN A 10 8.49 -2.53 17.19
N ILE A 11 9.33 -3.06 18.08
CA ILE A 11 10.53 -3.82 17.70
C ILE A 11 10.12 -5.09 16.95
N LEU A 12 9.20 -5.88 17.49
CA LEU A 12 8.72 -7.11 16.85
C LEU A 12 8.08 -6.83 15.49
N TYR A 13 7.26 -5.77 15.40
CA TYR A 13 6.72 -5.34 14.12
C TYR A 13 7.83 -5.10 13.08
N ARG A 14 8.90 -4.39 13.46
CA ARG A 14 10.03 -4.12 12.56
C ARG A 14 10.85 -5.37 12.24
N LEU A 15 11.05 -6.25 13.20
CA LEU A 15 11.74 -7.52 12.97
C LEU A 15 10.98 -8.36 11.95
N ILE A 16 9.66 -8.50 12.09
CA ILE A 16 8.81 -9.19 11.11
C ILE A 16 8.96 -8.57 9.72
N GLU A 17 8.92 -7.23 9.60
CA GLU A 17 9.08 -6.57 8.30
C GLU A 17 10.47 -6.82 7.68
N VAL A 18 11.52 -6.82 8.49
CA VAL A 18 12.89 -7.10 8.02
C VAL A 18 13.01 -8.56 7.58
N SER A 19 12.56 -9.52 8.38
CA SER A 19 12.59 -10.95 8.04
C SER A 19 11.82 -11.23 6.74
N LEU A 20 10.65 -10.60 6.55
CA LEU A 20 9.89 -10.71 5.31
C LEU A 20 10.65 -10.12 4.10
N LYS A 21 11.36 -8.99 4.26
CA LYS A 21 12.21 -8.42 3.21
C LYS A 21 13.40 -9.31 2.86
N MET A 22 13.91 -10.07 3.84
CA MET A 22 14.97 -11.06 3.66
C MET A 22 14.43 -12.39 3.10
N ASN A 23 13.10 -12.49 2.92
CA ASN A 23 12.39 -13.72 2.54
C ASN A 23 12.56 -14.85 3.56
N ASP A 24 12.81 -14.50 4.81
CA ASP A 24 12.87 -15.44 5.93
C ASP A 24 11.50 -15.48 6.63
N ILE A 25 10.63 -16.34 6.08
CA ILE A 25 9.25 -16.44 6.54
C ILE A 25 9.18 -17.16 7.89
N ASP A 26 10.06 -18.11 8.15
CA ASP A 26 10.09 -18.87 9.39
C ASP A 26 10.43 -17.95 10.57
N GLU A 27 11.46 -17.12 10.43
CA GLU A 27 11.83 -16.11 11.42
C GLU A 27 10.72 -15.06 11.62
N ALA A 28 10.08 -14.61 10.52
CA ALA A 28 8.95 -13.69 10.61
C ALA A 28 7.78 -14.28 11.39
N MET A 29 7.54 -15.60 11.26
CA MET A 29 6.50 -16.31 12.00
C MET A 29 6.84 -16.47 13.49
N GLU A 30 8.12 -16.68 13.83
CA GLU A 30 8.56 -16.72 15.22
C GLU A 30 8.30 -15.39 15.92
N TYR A 31 8.73 -14.25 15.31
CA TYR A 31 8.45 -12.92 15.85
C TYR A 31 6.96 -12.58 15.89
N TYR A 32 6.18 -13.08 14.93
CA TYR A 32 4.72 -12.91 14.95
C TYR A 32 4.07 -13.63 16.14
N ASN A 33 4.49 -14.85 16.45
CA ASN A 33 4.00 -15.57 17.62
C ASN A 33 4.35 -14.83 18.91
N GLU A 34 5.57 -14.30 19.02
CA GLU A 34 5.98 -13.47 20.16
C GLU A 34 5.14 -12.17 20.23
N PHE A 35 4.82 -11.55 19.09
CA PHE A 35 3.93 -10.38 19.02
C PHE A 35 2.55 -10.70 19.59
N LEU A 36 1.97 -11.86 19.26
CA LEU A 36 0.67 -12.29 19.77
C LEU A 36 0.67 -12.49 21.28
N GLU A 37 1.78 -12.95 21.87
CA GLU A 37 1.91 -13.10 23.31
C GLU A 37 1.92 -11.77 24.06
N ILE A 38 2.60 -10.76 23.51
CA ILE A 38 2.72 -9.44 24.18
C ILE A 38 1.56 -8.50 23.89
N ALA A 39 0.89 -8.66 22.74
CA ALA A 39 -0.17 -7.78 22.28
C ALA A 39 -1.37 -8.54 21.66
N PRO A 40 -2.03 -9.44 22.41
CA PRO A 40 -3.06 -10.34 21.86
C PRO A 40 -4.32 -9.61 21.32
N ASN A 41 -4.57 -8.40 21.78
CA ASN A 41 -5.74 -7.61 21.38
C ASN A 41 -5.40 -6.49 20.39
N ASP A 42 -4.15 -6.41 19.92
CA ASP A 42 -3.75 -5.38 18.97
C ASP A 42 -4.21 -5.74 17.55
N SER A 43 -4.96 -4.87 16.90
CA SER A 43 -5.46 -5.06 15.53
C SER A 43 -4.33 -5.22 14.52
N THR A 44 -3.13 -4.69 14.81
CA THR A 44 -1.93 -4.84 13.99
C THR A 44 -1.57 -6.31 13.72
N GLN A 45 -1.98 -7.25 14.58
CA GLN A 45 -1.80 -8.69 14.36
C GLN A 45 -2.36 -9.17 13.03
N TYR A 46 -3.51 -8.63 12.59
CA TYR A 46 -4.12 -9.00 11.31
C TYR A 46 -3.29 -8.50 10.12
N VAL A 47 -2.74 -7.29 10.25
CA VAL A 47 -1.85 -6.70 9.24
C VAL A 47 -0.57 -7.52 9.10
N LEU A 48 0.05 -7.90 10.21
CA LEU A 48 1.24 -8.74 10.22
C LEU A 48 0.94 -10.12 9.63
N LYS A 49 -0.17 -10.74 10.03
CA LYS A 49 -0.63 -12.00 9.47
C LYS A 49 -0.83 -11.92 7.96
N TYR A 50 -1.48 -10.84 7.48
CA TYR A 50 -1.66 -10.61 6.06
C TYR A 50 -0.32 -10.52 5.32
N LYS A 51 0.66 -9.75 5.84
CA LYS A 51 1.98 -9.61 5.24
C LYS A 51 2.71 -10.95 5.13
N ILE A 52 2.67 -11.78 6.18
CA ILE A 52 3.27 -13.11 6.20
C ILE A 52 2.58 -14.01 5.16
N ARG A 53 1.24 -14.09 5.18
CA ARG A 53 0.48 -14.94 4.25
C ARG A 53 0.66 -14.50 2.80
N LYS A 54 0.79 -13.20 2.55
CA LYS A 54 1.12 -12.67 1.23
C LYS A 54 2.52 -13.11 0.78
N ALA A 55 3.52 -13.08 1.66
CA ALA A 55 4.87 -13.56 1.37
C ALA A 55 4.92 -15.07 1.10
N GLU A 56 4.10 -15.86 1.78
CA GLU A 56 3.89 -17.29 1.53
C GLU A 56 3.10 -17.59 0.25
N GLN A 57 2.64 -16.56 -0.47
CA GLN A 57 1.77 -16.69 -1.64
C GLN A 57 0.47 -17.46 -1.34
N ALA A 58 -0.07 -17.27 -0.13
CA ALA A 58 -1.33 -17.89 0.28
C ALA A 58 -2.48 -17.53 -0.68
N PRO A 59 -3.53 -18.39 -0.79
CA PRO A 59 -4.69 -18.12 -1.65
C PRO A 59 -5.33 -16.76 -1.38
N LEU A 60 -5.85 -16.10 -2.44
CA LEU A 60 -6.47 -14.77 -2.34
C LEU A 60 -7.61 -14.75 -1.31
N GLU A 61 -8.42 -15.81 -1.24
CA GLU A 61 -9.54 -15.91 -0.31
C GLU A 61 -9.09 -15.84 1.15
N GLU A 62 -7.93 -16.42 1.46
CA GLU A 62 -7.36 -16.34 2.80
C GLU A 62 -6.85 -14.93 3.11
N GLN A 63 -6.15 -14.32 2.16
CA GLN A 63 -5.65 -12.95 2.30
C GLN A 63 -6.81 -11.96 2.47
N ILE A 64 -7.88 -12.11 1.70
CA ILE A 64 -9.09 -11.30 1.79
C ILE A 64 -9.70 -11.42 3.18
N ARG A 65 -9.91 -12.65 3.67
CA ARG A 65 -10.52 -12.88 4.98
C ARG A 65 -9.75 -12.22 6.12
N ILE A 66 -8.42 -12.26 6.08
CA ILE A 66 -7.58 -11.62 7.11
C ILE A 66 -7.79 -10.10 7.11
N LEU A 67 -7.87 -9.46 5.94
CA LEU A 67 -8.12 -8.02 5.87
C LEU A 67 -9.58 -7.64 6.12
N GLU A 68 -10.55 -8.53 5.85
CA GLU A 68 -11.94 -8.37 6.30
C GLU A 68 -12.01 -8.35 7.83
N ASP A 69 -11.34 -9.30 8.51
CA ASP A 69 -11.25 -9.35 9.98
C ASP A 69 -10.57 -8.08 10.55
N TYR A 70 -9.55 -7.56 9.87
CA TYR A 70 -8.93 -6.30 10.25
C TYR A 70 -9.90 -5.11 10.10
N LYS A 71 -10.61 -5.02 8.97
CA LYS A 71 -11.58 -3.95 8.71
C LYS A 71 -12.67 -3.87 9.76
N GLU A 72 -13.07 -5.01 10.34
CA GLU A 72 -14.05 -5.05 11.46
C GLU A 72 -13.51 -4.40 12.74
N LYS A 73 -12.20 -4.32 12.90
CA LYS A 73 -11.54 -3.70 14.07
C LYS A 73 -11.17 -2.25 13.82
N GLU A 74 -10.59 -2.01 12.65
CA GLU A 74 -10.09 -0.68 12.27
C GLU A 74 -10.34 -0.42 10.78
N PHE A 75 -10.94 0.71 10.48
CA PHE A 75 -11.15 1.17 9.12
C PHE A 75 -10.08 2.21 8.77
N THR A 76 -9.00 1.77 8.14
CA THR A 76 -7.87 2.63 7.76
C THR A 76 -7.73 2.71 6.24
N GLU A 77 -7.31 3.86 5.73
CA GLU A 77 -7.23 4.15 4.31
C GLU A 77 -6.34 3.14 3.55
N ARG A 78 -5.15 2.88 4.07
CA ARG A 78 -4.16 1.98 3.44
C ARG A 78 -4.67 0.55 3.31
N TRP A 79 -5.16 -0.03 4.40
CA TRP A 79 -5.55 -1.44 4.42
C TRP A 79 -6.90 -1.69 3.76
N SER A 80 -7.79 -0.69 3.76
CA SER A 80 -9.02 -0.73 2.98
C SER A 80 -8.71 -0.74 1.47
N TYR A 81 -7.72 0.03 1.03
CA TYR A 81 -7.25 -0.01 -0.35
C TYR A 81 -6.64 -1.39 -0.72
N GLU A 82 -5.79 -1.96 0.14
CA GLU A 82 -5.24 -3.31 -0.09
C GLU A 82 -6.35 -4.36 -0.21
N LEU A 83 -7.38 -4.30 0.64
CA LEU A 83 -8.54 -5.18 0.55
C LEU A 83 -9.32 -4.96 -0.75
N ALA A 84 -9.56 -3.72 -1.17
CA ALA A 84 -10.22 -3.42 -2.44
C ALA A 84 -9.43 -3.97 -3.64
N LYS A 85 -8.10 -3.88 -3.60
CA LYS A 85 -7.21 -4.47 -4.60
C LYS A 85 -7.32 -5.99 -4.66
N LEU A 86 -7.40 -6.66 -3.50
CA LEU A 86 -7.61 -8.12 -3.46
C LEU A 86 -8.98 -8.53 -4.02
N TYR A 87 -10.05 -7.79 -3.70
CA TYR A 87 -11.37 -8.02 -4.31
C TYR A 87 -11.34 -7.86 -5.83
N TYR A 88 -10.63 -6.82 -6.32
CA TYR A 88 -10.45 -6.61 -7.75
C TYR A 88 -9.72 -7.79 -8.40
N GLN A 89 -8.63 -8.28 -7.78
CA GLN A 89 -7.88 -9.44 -8.27
C GLN A 89 -8.69 -10.75 -8.23
N ALA A 90 -9.54 -10.91 -7.22
CA ALA A 90 -10.44 -12.06 -7.09
C ALA A 90 -11.67 -12.00 -8.03
N GLY A 91 -11.87 -10.87 -8.74
CA GLY A 91 -13.03 -10.65 -9.60
C GLY A 91 -14.34 -10.36 -8.86
N ASP A 92 -14.29 -10.12 -7.54
CA ASP A 92 -15.46 -9.70 -6.74
C ASP A 92 -15.71 -8.19 -6.95
N THR A 93 -16.24 -7.90 -8.14
CA THR A 93 -16.54 -6.52 -8.58
C THR A 93 -17.42 -5.78 -7.59
N LYS A 94 -18.41 -6.47 -7.00
CA LYS A 94 -19.37 -5.84 -6.10
C LYS A 94 -18.69 -5.38 -4.81
N LYS A 95 -18.02 -6.29 -4.10
CA LYS A 95 -17.31 -5.93 -2.86
C LYS A 95 -16.22 -4.90 -3.10
N CYS A 96 -15.53 -4.98 -4.24
CA CYS A 96 -14.52 -3.99 -4.62
C CYS A 96 -15.12 -2.59 -4.76
N LEU A 97 -16.24 -2.44 -5.49
CA LEU A 97 -16.90 -1.13 -5.68
C LEU A 97 -17.46 -0.59 -4.36
N ASP A 98 -18.19 -1.44 -3.61
CA ASP A 98 -18.78 -1.05 -2.34
C ASP A 98 -17.68 -0.51 -1.38
N LEU A 99 -16.52 -1.17 -1.33
CA LEU A 99 -15.40 -0.72 -0.49
C LEU A 99 -14.74 0.55 -1.02
N CYS A 100 -14.56 0.70 -2.32
CA CYS A 100 -14.03 1.94 -2.91
C CYS A 100 -14.96 3.12 -2.63
N ASP A 101 -16.29 2.93 -2.71
CA ASP A 101 -17.27 3.97 -2.39
C ASP A 101 -17.22 4.34 -0.90
N GLU A 102 -17.10 3.36 -0.03
CA GLU A 102 -16.92 3.56 1.40
C GLU A 102 -15.64 4.37 1.69
N MET A 103 -14.53 4.05 1.04
CA MET A 103 -13.27 4.80 1.18
C MET A 103 -13.41 6.26 0.74
N VAL A 104 -14.05 6.52 -0.41
CA VAL A 104 -14.30 7.88 -0.89
C VAL A 104 -15.17 8.67 0.08
N LEU A 105 -16.15 8.01 0.70
CA LEU A 105 -17.06 8.64 1.66
C LEU A 105 -16.35 9.02 2.97
N TRP A 106 -15.52 8.12 3.52
CA TRP A 106 -14.92 8.30 4.83
C TRP A 106 -13.64 9.13 4.83
N PHE A 107 -12.78 8.91 3.84
CA PHE A 107 -11.46 9.56 3.81
C PHE A 107 -11.43 10.81 2.92
N SER A 108 -12.49 11.05 2.13
CA SER A 108 -12.67 12.19 1.23
C SER A 108 -11.49 12.41 0.24
N ASP A 109 -10.31 12.73 0.74
CA ASP A 109 -9.09 13.01 -0.03
C ASP A 109 -7.91 12.26 0.57
N GLY A 110 -7.10 11.62 -0.26
CA GLY A 110 -5.93 10.88 0.19
C GLY A 110 -5.29 10.07 -0.93
N LYS A 111 -4.04 9.67 -0.72
CA LYS A 111 -3.28 8.86 -1.68
C LYS A 111 -4.00 7.56 -2.03
N TYR A 112 -4.57 6.89 -1.05
CA TYR A 112 -5.24 5.60 -1.27
C TYR A 112 -6.66 5.75 -1.78
N VAL A 113 -7.34 6.85 -1.48
CA VAL A 113 -8.62 7.21 -2.11
C VAL A 113 -8.44 7.38 -3.60
N MET A 114 -7.36 8.05 -4.03
CA MET A 114 -7.05 8.20 -5.45
C MET A 114 -6.73 6.87 -6.13
N LYS A 115 -6.01 5.99 -5.44
CA LYS A 115 -5.76 4.62 -5.93
C LYS A 115 -7.05 3.79 -6.01
N ALA A 116 -8.00 3.97 -5.09
CA ALA A 116 -9.32 3.35 -5.14
C ALA A 116 -10.14 3.87 -6.33
N LEU A 117 -10.09 5.18 -6.61
CA LEU A 117 -10.71 5.78 -7.80
C LEU A 117 -10.06 5.25 -9.10
N ASP A 118 -8.75 4.97 -9.10
CA ASP A 118 -8.09 4.33 -10.25
C ASP A 118 -8.64 2.92 -10.51
N ILE A 119 -8.84 2.11 -9.48
CA ILE A 119 -9.51 0.81 -9.62
C ILE A 119 -10.91 0.99 -10.25
N LYS A 120 -11.72 1.92 -9.73
CA LYS A 120 -13.05 2.22 -10.30
C LYS A 120 -12.97 2.70 -11.75
N ASN A 121 -11.95 3.50 -12.10
CA ASN A 121 -11.70 3.96 -13.47
C ASN A 121 -11.40 2.80 -14.41
N ARG A 122 -10.51 1.88 -14.02
CA ARG A 122 -10.18 0.66 -14.79
C ARG A 122 -11.40 -0.23 -15.01
N MET A 123 -12.35 -0.22 -14.07
CA MET A 123 -13.62 -0.95 -14.18
C MET A 123 -14.68 -0.17 -14.96
N GLY A 124 -14.44 1.09 -15.36
CA GLY A 124 -15.40 1.95 -16.04
C GLY A 124 -16.57 2.39 -15.14
N MET A 125 -16.40 2.38 -13.82
CA MET A 125 -17.44 2.61 -12.82
C MET A 125 -17.31 3.92 -12.05
N LEU A 126 -16.56 4.91 -12.58
CA LEU A 126 -16.49 6.24 -11.98
C LEU A 126 -17.80 7.00 -12.16
N THR A 127 -18.30 7.61 -11.10
CA THR A 127 -19.38 8.61 -11.19
C THR A 127 -18.86 9.92 -11.76
N GLY A 128 -19.76 10.81 -12.24
CA GLY A 128 -19.35 12.09 -12.83
C GLY A 128 -18.49 12.95 -11.89
N LYS A 129 -18.84 13.00 -10.60
CA LYS A 129 -18.08 13.75 -9.58
C LYS A 129 -16.72 13.12 -9.28
N GLU A 130 -16.65 11.81 -9.20
CA GLU A 130 -15.40 11.08 -8.99
C GLU A 130 -14.46 11.24 -10.19
N LYS A 131 -15.02 11.23 -11.39
CA LYS A 131 -14.26 11.47 -12.63
C LYS A 131 -13.64 12.86 -12.65
N GLU A 132 -14.41 13.90 -12.30
CA GLU A 132 -13.87 15.25 -12.20
C GLU A 132 -12.72 15.33 -11.17
N LYS A 133 -12.85 14.65 -10.04
CA LYS A 133 -11.84 14.59 -8.99
C LYS A 133 -10.59 13.84 -9.47
N TYR A 134 -10.77 12.70 -10.10
CA TYR A 134 -9.71 11.89 -10.69
C TYR A 134 -8.94 12.67 -11.75
N ASP A 135 -9.64 13.28 -12.69
CA ASP A 135 -9.04 14.05 -13.80
C ASP A 135 -8.25 15.26 -13.29
N LYS A 136 -8.76 16.00 -12.29
CA LYS A 136 -8.04 17.15 -11.71
C LYS A 136 -6.70 16.77 -11.10
N GLN A 137 -6.56 15.59 -10.55
CA GLN A 137 -5.36 15.17 -9.83
C GLN A 137 -4.38 14.38 -10.72
N PHE A 138 -4.88 13.62 -11.70
CA PHE A 138 -4.07 12.79 -12.59
C PHE A 138 -3.58 13.54 -13.85
N ILE A 139 -4.39 14.39 -14.45
CA ILE A 139 -4.03 15.12 -15.67
C ILE A 139 -2.79 16.01 -15.50
N PRO A 140 -2.59 16.76 -14.39
CA PRO A 140 -1.37 17.53 -14.19
C PRO A 140 -0.10 16.68 -14.12
N ASN A 141 -0.20 15.45 -13.60
CA ASN A 141 0.94 14.54 -13.51
C ASN A 141 1.26 13.90 -14.87
N LEU A 142 0.27 13.56 -15.67
CA LEU A 142 0.45 13.10 -17.06
C LEU A 142 1.10 14.17 -17.92
N LYS A 143 0.66 15.43 -17.82
CA LYS A 143 1.30 16.54 -18.56
C LYS A 143 2.76 16.75 -18.21
N LYS A 144 3.13 16.60 -16.92
CA LYS A 144 4.53 16.66 -16.50
C LYS A 144 5.37 15.50 -17.06
N VAL A 145 4.80 14.30 -17.12
CA VAL A 145 5.47 13.15 -17.74
C VAL A 145 5.66 13.36 -19.22
N ASP A 146 4.64 13.84 -19.94
CA ASP A 146 4.73 14.16 -21.36
C ASP A 146 5.76 15.27 -21.65
N GLU A 147 5.86 16.29 -20.79
CA GLU A 147 6.87 17.33 -20.88
C GLU A 147 8.29 16.78 -20.66
N ILE A 148 8.47 15.89 -19.68
CA ILE A 148 9.76 15.23 -19.40
C ILE A 148 10.15 14.30 -20.55
N VAL A 149 9.20 13.55 -21.10
CA VAL A 149 9.44 12.67 -22.26
C VAL A 149 9.83 13.48 -23.47
N LYS A 150 9.14 14.60 -23.75
CA LYS A 150 9.50 15.52 -24.84
C LYS A 150 10.88 16.13 -24.66
N GLN A 151 11.21 16.60 -23.46
CA GLN A 151 12.55 17.15 -23.16
C GLN A 151 13.66 16.11 -23.33
N LYS A 152 13.41 14.84 -22.97
CA LYS A 152 14.36 13.75 -23.20
C LYS A 152 14.49 13.38 -24.66
N ALA A 153 13.40 13.40 -25.44
CA ALA A 153 13.43 13.16 -26.86
C ALA A 153 14.19 14.26 -27.61
N GLU A 154 13.95 15.54 -27.27
CA GLU A 154 14.66 16.69 -27.84
C GLU A 154 16.16 16.73 -27.47
N ALA A 155 16.53 16.19 -26.30
CA ALA A 155 17.93 16.05 -25.90
C ALA A 155 18.65 14.89 -26.63
N HIS A 156 17.91 13.88 -27.09
CA HIS A 156 18.46 12.71 -27.80
C HIS A 156 18.66 12.98 -29.28
N ASP A 157 17.86 13.87 -29.89
CA ASP A 157 18.01 14.26 -31.29
C ASP A 157 19.27 15.14 -31.56
N ASN A 158 19.91 15.64 -30.49
CA ASN A 158 21.15 16.43 -30.62
C ASN A 158 22.44 15.60 -30.51
N GLU A 159 22.37 14.28 -30.30
CA GLU A 159 23.55 13.42 -30.09
C GLU A 159 23.66 12.20 -30.98
N ASN A 160 22.93 12.07 -32.10
CA ASN A 160 23.15 10.92 -32.98
C ASN A 160 23.07 11.25 -34.47
N THR A 161 24.24 11.49 -35.07
CA THR A 161 24.62 10.93 -36.36
C THR A 161 25.42 9.65 -36.10
N GLU A 162 24.99 8.56 -36.77
CA GLU A 162 25.61 7.23 -36.96
C GLU A 162 25.18 6.10 -36.01
N THR A 163 24.39 5.26 -36.49
CA THR A 163 24.41 3.88 -37.03
C THR A 163 23.10 3.13 -36.77
N GLU A 164 22.57 2.59 -37.88
CA GLU A 164 21.42 1.69 -37.97
C GLU A 164 21.78 0.31 -37.39
N GLU A 165 20.85 -0.35 -36.72
CA GLU A 165 20.37 -1.73 -36.98
C GLU A 165 19.41 -2.22 -35.87
N ASP A 166 18.22 -2.54 -36.36
CA ASP A 166 17.20 -3.51 -35.92
C ASP A 166 17.25 -4.14 -34.51
N THR A 167 16.18 -3.92 -33.74
CA THR A 167 15.36 -5.01 -33.17
C THR A 167 14.04 -4.50 -32.61
N GLU A 168 12.95 -4.93 -33.26
CA GLU A 168 11.59 -4.88 -32.71
C GLU A 168 11.54 -5.72 -31.42
N ASN A 169 11.10 -5.12 -30.33
CA ASN A 169 10.58 -5.87 -29.21
C ASN A 169 9.49 -5.03 -28.51
N GLU A 170 8.26 -5.44 -28.75
CA GLU A 170 7.08 -4.96 -28.02
C GLU A 170 7.26 -5.32 -26.54
N ALA A 171 7.48 -4.33 -25.72
CA ALA A 171 7.34 -4.43 -24.27
C ALA A 171 6.24 -3.47 -23.83
N GLU A 172 5.07 -4.02 -23.56
CA GLU A 172 4.05 -3.35 -22.77
C GLU A 172 4.66 -2.95 -21.42
N ALA A 173 5.02 -1.67 -21.30
CA ALA A 173 5.49 -1.10 -20.04
C ALA A 173 4.29 -0.92 -19.12
N GLU A 174 4.02 -1.92 -18.30
CA GLU A 174 3.22 -1.79 -17.09
C GLU A 174 3.91 -0.74 -16.21
N ILE A 175 3.35 0.47 -16.14
CA ILE A 175 3.81 1.51 -15.22
C ILE A 175 3.40 1.06 -13.82
N ALA A 176 4.22 0.22 -13.21
CA ALA A 176 4.16 -0.07 -11.80
C ALA A 176 4.59 1.20 -11.06
N LEU A 177 3.62 1.87 -10.44
CA LEU A 177 3.93 2.87 -9.42
C LEU A 177 4.76 2.18 -8.34
N PRO A 178 5.92 2.73 -7.93
CA PRO A 178 6.74 2.11 -6.90
C PRO A 178 5.90 1.87 -5.66
N ASP A 179 5.87 0.62 -5.20
CA ASP A 179 5.34 0.26 -3.91
C ASP A 179 6.19 0.98 -2.86
N ASP A 180 5.69 2.12 -2.39
CA ASP A 180 6.28 2.87 -1.29
C ASP A 180 5.95 2.12 0.01
N ASP A 181 6.74 1.08 0.28
CA ASP A 181 6.73 0.30 1.53
C ASP A 181 7.38 1.06 2.69
N THR A 182 7.58 2.38 2.55
CA THR A 182 7.97 3.20 3.68
C THR A 182 6.78 3.31 4.64
N PRO A 183 6.89 2.75 5.86
CA PRO A 183 5.85 2.93 6.85
C PRO A 183 5.78 4.43 7.16
N VAL A 184 4.62 5.02 6.93
CA VAL A 184 4.29 6.30 7.55
C VAL A 184 4.35 6.03 9.05
N ILE A 185 5.38 6.58 9.70
CA ILE A 185 5.40 6.70 11.15
C ILE A 185 4.27 7.68 11.42
N ASP A 186 3.10 7.17 11.83
CA ASP A 186 2.16 8.00 12.53
C ASP A 186 2.95 8.64 13.66
N SER A 187 3.01 9.96 13.63
CA SER A 187 3.66 10.76 14.66
C SER A 187 3.18 10.24 16.01
N VAL A 188 4.07 9.53 16.70
CA VAL A 188 3.87 9.21 18.09
C VAL A 188 3.86 10.57 18.77
N ASP A 189 2.70 11.01 19.22
CA ASP A 189 2.58 12.10 20.18
C ASP A 189 3.44 11.71 21.39
N ILE A 190 4.66 12.20 21.39
CA ILE A 190 5.52 12.19 22.58
C ILE A 190 4.89 13.22 23.48
N ASP A 191 4.08 12.76 24.44
CA ASP A 191 3.57 13.60 25.52
C ASP A 191 4.78 14.10 26.31
N GLU A 192 5.11 15.38 26.16
CA GLU A 192 6.25 16.05 26.81
C GLU A 192 6.19 16.03 28.36
N ARG A 193 5.20 15.34 28.94
CA ARG A 193 4.98 15.25 30.39
C ARG A 193 5.83 14.19 31.10
N ASP A 194 6.48 13.29 30.35
CA ASP A 194 7.26 12.18 30.96
C ASP A 194 8.76 12.47 31.11
N ILE A 195 9.23 13.67 30.80
CA ILE A 195 10.67 14.01 30.86
C ILE A 195 11.07 14.69 32.20
N ASN A 196 10.12 15.09 33.04
CA ASN A 196 10.41 15.81 34.29
C ASN A 196 10.00 15.01 35.54
N GLY A 197 10.67 13.91 35.80
CA GLY A 197 10.41 13.10 37.00
C GLY A 197 11.62 12.30 37.47
N VAL A 198 12.78 12.94 37.63
CA VAL A 198 13.88 12.40 38.42
C VAL A 198 14.49 13.54 39.24
N GLU A 199 14.04 13.69 40.47
CA GLU A 199 14.84 14.12 41.60
C GLU A 199 14.95 12.98 42.61
#